data_a9f9a561406d30e74bcfe4f5dc1d2267
#
_entry.id   a9f9a561406d30e74bcfe4f5dc1d2267
#
_cell.length_a   1.000
_cell.length_b   1.000
_cell.length_c   1.000
_cell.angle_alpha   90.00
_cell.angle_beta   90.00
_cell.angle_gamma   90.00
#
_symmetry.space_group_name_H-M   'P 1'
#
loop_
_entity.id
_entity.type
_entity.pdbx_description
1 polymer ?
#
loop_
_entity_poly.entity_id
_entity_poly.type
_entity_poly.pdbx_seq_one_letter_code
_entity_poly.pdbx_strand_id
1 'polypeptide(L)'
;LVSGSGLELIYQALAQAQGEANVDLSAQEITRLALDENNALCRTTLDVFCNMLGTAASNLAVTLGATGGVYIGGSIVPRLGAYFDRSGFRQRFEDKGRFRQYVEHIPTYVITADNPTFLGVSAILEAQLRNLNHSAGSAILSQIRRLRPQLSPAEQRVAELVLSQPRSVLNDPIHDIARAAQVSQPTVIRFCRSVGCKGLSDFKLRLASGLSVSVPITHSQVTHEDSVLELGSKVLGNTA
;
A
#
# COMPACT_ATOMS: atom_id res chain seq x y z
N LEU A 1 -1.68 1.16 -26.75
CA LEU A 1 -2.26 -0.08 -27.35
C LEU A 1 -2.59 -1.16 -26.31
N VAL A 2 -1.94 -1.20 -25.16
CA VAL A 2 -2.24 -2.18 -24.08
C VAL A 2 -3.33 -1.66 -23.12
N SER A 3 -4.49 -1.30 -23.67
CA SER A 3 -5.66 -0.77 -22.96
C SER A 3 -6.95 -1.22 -23.67
N GLY A 4 -8.12 -0.89 -23.11
CA GLY A 4 -9.42 -1.18 -23.75
C GLY A 4 -9.52 -0.52 -25.12
N SER A 5 -9.29 0.78 -25.21
CA SER A 5 -9.27 1.50 -26.49
C SER A 5 -8.19 1.00 -27.44
N GLY A 6 -7.07 0.50 -26.93
CA GLY A 6 -6.04 -0.14 -27.74
C GLY A 6 -6.51 -1.46 -28.36
N LEU A 7 -7.33 -2.24 -27.62
CA LEU A 7 -7.93 -3.47 -28.14
C LEU A 7 -8.89 -3.17 -29.30
N GLU A 8 -9.71 -2.12 -29.17
CA GLU A 8 -10.63 -1.63 -30.22
C GLU A 8 -9.85 -1.20 -31.46
N LEU A 9 -8.76 -0.46 -31.30
CA LEU A 9 -7.89 -0.05 -32.41
C LEU A 9 -7.22 -1.23 -33.12
N ILE A 10 -6.78 -2.26 -32.38
CA ILE A 10 -6.21 -3.48 -32.97
C ILE A 10 -7.27 -4.19 -33.81
N TYR A 11 -8.50 -4.31 -33.30
CA TYR A 11 -9.62 -4.92 -34.02
C TYR A 11 -9.92 -4.18 -35.33
N GLN A 12 -10.07 -2.86 -35.27
CA GLN A 12 -10.32 -2.03 -36.45
C GLN A 12 -9.22 -2.16 -37.51
N ALA A 13 -7.94 -2.14 -37.08
CA ALA A 13 -6.83 -2.31 -38.01
C ALA A 13 -6.82 -3.69 -38.68
N LEU A 14 -7.15 -4.75 -37.94
CA LEU A 14 -7.23 -6.10 -38.47
C LEU A 14 -8.44 -6.28 -39.40
N ALA A 15 -9.61 -5.74 -39.05
CA ALA A 15 -10.81 -5.74 -39.90
C ALA A 15 -10.52 -5.04 -41.24
N GLN A 16 -9.91 -3.85 -41.21
CA GLN A 16 -9.52 -3.11 -42.38
C GLN A 16 -8.53 -3.88 -43.24
N ALA A 17 -7.54 -4.54 -42.63
CA ALA A 17 -6.54 -5.33 -43.37
C ALA A 17 -7.14 -6.57 -44.07
N GLN A 18 -8.24 -7.10 -43.56
CA GLN A 18 -8.96 -8.24 -44.13
C GLN A 18 -10.07 -7.82 -45.10
N GLY A 19 -10.31 -6.52 -45.25
CA GLY A 19 -11.38 -6.00 -46.11
C GLY A 19 -12.77 -6.23 -45.56
N GLU A 20 -12.89 -6.48 -44.26
CA GLU A 20 -14.17 -6.63 -43.55
C GLU A 20 -14.81 -5.27 -43.30
N ALA A 21 -16.15 -5.21 -43.21
CA ALA A 21 -16.86 -4.01 -42.84
C ALA A 21 -16.43 -3.56 -41.44
N ASN A 22 -16.04 -2.29 -41.31
CA ASN A 22 -15.64 -1.74 -40.02
C ASN A 22 -16.88 -1.64 -39.11
N VAL A 23 -16.98 -2.56 -38.14
CA VAL A 23 -17.99 -2.55 -37.11
C VAL A 23 -17.32 -2.03 -35.83
N ASP A 24 -17.84 -0.96 -35.26
CA ASP A 24 -17.35 -0.44 -34.00
C ASP A 24 -17.77 -1.38 -32.85
N LEU A 25 -16.85 -2.24 -32.43
CA LEU A 25 -17.00 -3.12 -31.29
C LEU A 25 -16.25 -2.57 -30.08
N SER A 26 -16.89 -2.56 -28.94
CA SER A 26 -16.23 -2.25 -27.67
C SER A 26 -15.25 -3.37 -27.27
N ALA A 27 -14.24 -3.03 -26.46
CA ALA A 27 -13.30 -4.00 -25.92
C ALA A 27 -13.99 -5.17 -25.20
N GLN A 28 -15.15 -4.93 -24.58
CA GLN A 28 -15.94 -5.95 -23.89
C GLN A 28 -16.59 -6.91 -24.91
N GLU A 29 -17.16 -6.38 -25.98
CA GLU A 29 -17.78 -7.17 -27.05
C GLU A 29 -16.74 -8.00 -27.80
N ILE A 30 -15.59 -7.41 -28.14
CA ILE A 30 -14.47 -8.12 -28.75
C ILE A 30 -14.06 -9.32 -27.88
N THR A 31 -13.92 -9.09 -26.57
CA THR A 31 -13.56 -10.16 -25.63
C THR A 31 -14.63 -11.24 -25.57
N ARG A 32 -15.90 -10.86 -25.47
CA ARG A 32 -17.03 -11.78 -25.43
C ARG A 32 -17.13 -12.62 -26.71
N LEU A 33 -17.09 -11.98 -27.87
CA LEU A 33 -17.15 -12.66 -29.17
C LEU A 33 -15.97 -13.62 -29.39
N ALA A 34 -14.79 -13.26 -28.89
CA ALA A 34 -13.61 -14.10 -28.96
C ALA A 34 -13.71 -15.35 -28.08
N LEU A 35 -14.18 -15.19 -26.84
CA LEU A 35 -14.19 -16.26 -25.84
C LEU A 35 -15.43 -17.14 -25.90
N ASP A 36 -16.61 -16.56 -26.09
CA ASP A 36 -17.91 -17.27 -26.04
C ASP A 36 -18.33 -17.78 -27.43
N GLU A 37 -18.14 -16.95 -28.47
CA GLU A 37 -18.62 -17.25 -29.81
C GLU A 37 -17.52 -17.73 -30.77
N ASN A 38 -16.27 -17.74 -30.30
CA ASN A 38 -15.11 -18.23 -31.07
C ASN A 38 -14.86 -17.44 -32.38
N ASN A 39 -15.23 -16.16 -32.42
CA ASN A 39 -15.04 -15.31 -33.57
C ASN A 39 -13.56 -15.19 -33.91
N ALA A 40 -13.18 -15.52 -35.14
CA ALA A 40 -11.79 -15.62 -35.57
C ALA A 40 -11.05 -14.28 -35.52
N LEU A 41 -11.67 -13.19 -35.99
CA LEU A 41 -11.08 -11.86 -35.99
C LEU A 41 -10.88 -11.34 -34.57
N CYS A 42 -11.88 -11.50 -33.70
CA CYS A 42 -11.79 -11.12 -32.29
C CYS A 42 -10.71 -11.93 -31.56
N ARG A 43 -10.56 -13.22 -31.83
CA ARG A 43 -9.47 -14.04 -31.28
C ARG A 43 -8.09 -13.56 -31.72
N THR A 44 -7.94 -13.30 -33.02
CA THR A 44 -6.68 -12.73 -33.54
C THR A 44 -6.37 -11.39 -32.87
N THR A 45 -7.39 -10.58 -32.60
CA THR A 45 -7.24 -9.31 -31.87
C THR A 45 -6.71 -9.54 -30.45
N LEU A 46 -7.26 -10.52 -29.71
CA LEU A 46 -6.76 -10.88 -28.37
C LEU A 46 -5.33 -11.43 -28.41
N ASP A 47 -4.99 -12.24 -29.41
CA ASP A 47 -3.65 -12.78 -29.56
C ASP A 47 -2.62 -11.66 -29.82
N VAL A 48 -2.94 -10.71 -30.69
CA VAL A 48 -2.10 -9.54 -30.94
C VAL A 48 -1.94 -8.71 -29.67
N PHE A 49 -3.04 -8.45 -28.96
CA PHE A 49 -3.00 -7.72 -27.68
C PHE A 49 -2.10 -8.41 -26.65
N CYS A 50 -2.25 -9.71 -26.43
CA CYS A 50 -1.43 -10.47 -25.48
C CYS A 50 0.06 -10.46 -25.88
N ASN A 51 0.37 -10.58 -27.17
CA ASN A 51 1.72 -10.50 -27.69
C ASN A 51 2.34 -9.11 -27.46
N MET A 52 1.59 -8.06 -27.73
CA MET A 52 2.04 -6.67 -27.49
C MET A 52 2.26 -6.41 -25.99
N LEU A 53 1.38 -6.91 -25.14
CA LEU A 53 1.53 -6.80 -23.68
C LEU A 53 2.80 -7.53 -23.20
N GLY A 54 3.09 -8.73 -23.72
CA GLY A 54 4.31 -9.46 -23.44
C GLY A 54 5.57 -8.68 -23.82
N THR A 55 5.55 -8.08 -25.01
CA THR A 55 6.65 -7.23 -25.48
C THR A 55 6.85 -6.00 -24.61
N ALA A 56 5.76 -5.30 -24.26
CA ALA A 56 5.81 -4.11 -23.41
C ALA A 56 6.31 -4.43 -21.99
N ALA A 57 5.79 -5.49 -21.38
CA ALA A 57 6.19 -5.96 -20.06
C ALA A 57 7.69 -6.33 -20.01
N SER A 58 8.16 -7.03 -21.01
CA SER A 58 9.56 -7.43 -21.13
C SER A 58 10.48 -6.23 -21.37
N ASN A 59 10.07 -5.25 -22.19
CA ASN A 59 10.83 -4.00 -22.38
C ASN A 59 10.99 -3.27 -21.06
N LEU A 60 9.91 -3.15 -20.31
CA LEU A 60 9.91 -2.50 -18.98
C LEU A 60 10.83 -3.23 -18.01
N ALA A 61 10.76 -4.56 -17.95
CA ALA A 61 11.61 -5.37 -17.08
C ALA A 61 13.11 -5.15 -17.36
N VAL A 62 13.50 -5.16 -18.65
CA VAL A 62 14.88 -4.92 -19.05
C VAL A 62 15.32 -3.48 -18.77
N THR A 63 14.47 -2.49 -19.07
CA THR A 63 14.79 -1.07 -18.88
C THR A 63 15.01 -0.73 -17.40
N LEU A 64 14.20 -1.33 -16.50
CA LEU A 64 14.29 -1.08 -15.06
C LEU A 64 15.28 -2.02 -14.34
N GLY A 65 15.83 -3.01 -15.01
CA GLY A 65 16.66 -4.03 -14.36
C GLY A 65 15.86 -4.87 -13.34
N ALA A 66 14.56 -5.03 -13.54
CA ALA A 66 13.68 -5.72 -12.60
C ALA A 66 13.96 -7.23 -12.61
N THR A 67 14.17 -7.81 -11.41
CA THR A 67 14.38 -9.25 -11.21
C THR A 67 13.32 -9.89 -10.32
N GLY A 68 12.61 -9.08 -9.51
CA GLY A 68 11.63 -9.57 -8.54
C GLY A 68 10.28 -9.97 -9.13
N GLY A 69 10.00 -9.63 -10.39
CA GLY A 69 8.77 -9.98 -11.07
C GLY A 69 8.10 -8.80 -11.78
N VAL A 70 7.18 -9.12 -12.70
CA VAL A 70 6.29 -8.16 -13.37
C VAL A 70 4.86 -8.44 -12.95
N TYR A 71 4.19 -7.43 -12.44
CA TYR A 71 2.81 -7.51 -11.97
C TYR A 71 1.89 -6.82 -12.98
N ILE A 72 0.96 -7.57 -13.55
CA ILE A 72 0.00 -7.10 -14.54
C ILE A 72 -1.28 -6.73 -13.82
N GLY A 73 -1.56 -5.43 -13.73
CA GLY A 73 -2.78 -4.88 -13.15
C GLY A 73 -3.80 -4.47 -14.20
N GLY A 74 -5.03 -4.28 -13.77
CA GLY A 74 -6.16 -3.86 -14.60
C GLY A 74 -7.16 -4.98 -14.85
N SER A 75 -8.32 -4.64 -15.43
CA SER A 75 -9.46 -5.53 -15.54
C SER A 75 -9.49 -6.41 -16.82
N ILE A 76 -8.62 -6.14 -17.80
CA ILE A 76 -8.65 -6.87 -19.08
C ILE A 76 -8.10 -8.28 -18.90
N VAL A 77 -6.86 -8.40 -18.42
CA VAL A 77 -6.17 -9.70 -18.33
C VAL A 77 -6.88 -10.68 -17.39
N PRO A 78 -7.36 -10.29 -16.18
CA PRO A 78 -8.15 -11.21 -15.35
C PRO A 78 -9.40 -11.77 -16.03
N ARG A 79 -10.07 -10.97 -16.90
CA ARG A 79 -11.25 -11.41 -17.65
C ARG A 79 -10.93 -12.42 -18.75
N LEU A 80 -9.71 -12.41 -19.27
CA LEU A 80 -9.29 -13.40 -20.26
C LEU A 80 -9.07 -14.79 -19.63
N GLY A 81 -8.78 -14.89 -18.33
CA GLY A 81 -8.62 -16.14 -17.60
C GLY A 81 -7.69 -17.12 -18.31
N ALA A 82 -8.13 -18.36 -18.48
CA ALA A 82 -7.38 -19.44 -19.11
C ALA A 82 -6.96 -19.17 -20.59
N TYR A 83 -7.60 -18.20 -21.25
CA TYR A 83 -7.14 -17.76 -22.57
C TYR A 83 -5.78 -17.06 -22.48
N PHE A 84 -5.61 -16.17 -21.49
CA PHE A 84 -4.36 -15.48 -21.26
C PHE A 84 -3.21 -16.44 -20.95
N ASP A 85 -3.47 -17.45 -20.11
CA ASP A 85 -2.45 -18.45 -19.73
C ASP A 85 -1.90 -19.22 -20.92
N ARG A 86 -2.73 -19.43 -21.95
CA ARG A 86 -2.37 -20.13 -23.18
C ARG A 86 -1.96 -19.22 -24.33
N SER A 87 -2.01 -17.91 -24.13
CA SER A 87 -1.67 -16.91 -25.15
C SER A 87 -0.15 -16.85 -25.40
N GLY A 88 0.23 -16.16 -26.46
CA GLY A 88 1.62 -15.89 -26.77
C GLY A 88 2.32 -14.87 -25.86
N PHE A 89 1.67 -14.41 -24.79
CA PHE A 89 2.24 -13.42 -23.86
C PHE A 89 3.61 -13.82 -23.33
N ARG A 90 3.73 -15.02 -22.74
CA ARG A 90 5.00 -15.46 -22.13
C ARG A 90 6.10 -15.68 -23.17
N GLN A 91 5.75 -16.25 -24.31
CA GLN A 91 6.69 -16.43 -25.42
C GLN A 91 7.25 -15.08 -25.89
N ARG A 92 6.39 -14.07 -26.06
CA ARG A 92 6.80 -12.73 -26.48
C ARG A 92 7.55 -11.98 -25.38
N PHE A 93 7.23 -12.23 -24.11
CA PHE A 93 7.99 -11.71 -22.99
C PHE A 93 9.44 -12.20 -23.00
N GLU A 94 9.67 -13.47 -23.31
CA GLU A 94 11.00 -14.09 -23.36
C GLU A 94 11.76 -13.82 -24.66
N ASP A 95 11.07 -13.38 -25.72
CA ASP A 95 11.69 -13.10 -27.03
C ASP A 95 12.46 -11.77 -26.99
N LYS A 96 13.66 -11.80 -26.37
CA LYS A 96 14.57 -10.66 -26.16
C LYS A 96 15.97 -10.90 -26.71
N GLY A 97 16.12 -11.78 -27.68
CA GLY A 97 17.43 -12.07 -28.29
C GLY A 97 18.45 -12.40 -27.19
N ARG A 98 19.55 -11.65 -27.14
CA ARG A 98 20.63 -11.88 -26.15
C ARG A 98 20.23 -11.72 -24.69
N PHE A 99 19.11 -11.04 -24.40
CA PHE A 99 18.59 -10.87 -23.03
C PHE A 99 17.57 -11.94 -22.63
N ARG A 100 17.35 -12.97 -23.46
CA ARG A 100 16.42 -14.05 -23.17
C ARG A 100 16.70 -14.71 -21.82
N GLN A 101 17.95 -15.09 -21.56
CA GLN A 101 18.36 -15.71 -20.29
C GLN A 101 18.07 -14.83 -19.08
N TYR A 102 18.12 -13.53 -19.24
CA TYR A 102 17.77 -12.59 -18.18
C TYR A 102 16.25 -12.57 -17.90
N VAL A 103 15.42 -12.46 -18.95
CA VAL A 103 13.97 -12.30 -18.78
C VAL A 103 13.24 -13.62 -18.48
N GLU A 104 13.76 -14.77 -18.91
CA GLU A 104 13.13 -16.07 -18.66
C GLU A 104 13.02 -16.42 -17.17
N HIS A 105 13.91 -15.88 -16.32
CA HIS A 105 13.90 -16.08 -14.88
C HIS A 105 12.97 -15.09 -14.14
N ILE A 106 12.46 -14.06 -14.84
CA ILE A 106 11.58 -13.07 -14.24
C ILE A 106 10.14 -13.60 -14.21
N PRO A 107 9.54 -13.81 -13.02
CA PRO A 107 8.15 -14.24 -12.94
C PRO A 107 7.20 -13.14 -13.38
N THR A 108 6.05 -13.54 -13.94
CA THR A 108 4.97 -12.63 -14.30
C THR A 108 3.71 -13.03 -13.55
N TYR A 109 3.07 -12.05 -12.92
CA TYR A 109 1.89 -12.25 -12.07
C TYR A 109 0.73 -11.40 -12.57
N VAL A 110 -0.47 -11.95 -12.55
CA VAL A 110 -1.71 -11.21 -12.80
C VAL A 110 -2.33 -10.85 -11.47
N ILE A 111 -2.62 -9.56 -11.27
CA ILE A 111 -3.31 -9.09 -10.07
C ILE A 111 -4.79 -9.39 -10.25
N THR A 112 -5.32 -10.32 -9.43
CA THR A 112 -6.73 -10.74 -9.46
C THR A 112 -7.56 -10.10 -8.35
N ALA A 113 -6.93 -9.34 -7.44
CA ALA A 113 -7.65 -8.66 -6.37
C ALA A 113 -8.58 -7.57 -6.92
N ASP A 114 -9.79 -7.51 -6.37
CA ASP A 114 -10.69 -6.40 -6.61
C ASP A 114 -10.12 -5.13 -5.95
N ASN A 115 -10.10 -4.03 -6.71
CA ASN A 115 -9.61 -2.73 -6.23
C ASN A 115 -8.18 -2.72 -5.62
N PRO A 116 -7.15 -3.27 -6.31
CA PRO A 116 -5.79 -3.36 -5.78
C PRO A 116 -5.19 -1.99 -5.44
N THR A 117 -5.65 -0.93 -6.11
CA THR A 117 -5.23 0.45 -5.84
C THR A 117 -5.58 0.89 -4.42
N PHE A 118 -6.79 0.57 -3.94
CA PHE A 118 -7.19 0.90 -2.57
C PHE A 118 -6.38 0.14 -1.53
N LEU A 119 -6.10 -1.15 -1.78
CA LEU A 119 -5.24 -1.95 -0.91
C LEU A 119 -3.81 -1.37 -0.84
N GLY A 120 -3.27 -0.94 -1.99
CA GLY A 120 -1.96 -0.31 -2.05
C GLY A 120 -1.92 1.04 -1.33
N VAL A 121 -2.91 1.90 -1.54
CA VAL A 121 -3.02 3.20 -0.86
C VAL A 121 -3.17 3.02 0.65
N SER A 122 -4.04 2.11 1.10
CA SER A 122 -4.18 1.77 2.53
C SER A 122 -2.85 1.33 3.15
N ALA A 123 -2.12 0.43 2.49
CA ALA A 123 -0.83 -0.06 2.97
C ALA A 123 0.23 1.06 3.07
N ILE A 124 0.29 1.94 2.08
CA ILE A 124 1.21 3.10 2.09
C ILE A 124 0.84 4.08 3.21
N LEU A 125 -0.45 4.40 3.34
CA LEU A 125 -0.92 5.29 4.40
C LEU A 125 -0.63 4.73 5.79
N GLU A 126 -0.88 3.45 5.99
CA GLU A 126 -0.57 2.76 7.25
C GLU A 126 0.94 2.79 7.55
N ALA A 127 1.79 2.52 6.56
CA ALA A 127 3.24 2.59 6.71
C ALA A 127 3.71 4.01 7.07
N GLN A 128 3.13 5.05 6.45
CA GLN A 128 3.44 6.44 6.77
C GLN A 128 2.96 6.82 8.17
N LEU A 129 1.75 6.43 8.57
CA LEU A 129 1.23 6.66 9.91
C LEU A 129 2.07 5.96 10.97
N ARG A 130 2.53 4.73 10.74
CA ARG A 130 3.47 4.03 11.62
C ARG A 130 4.79 4.79 11.74
N ASN A 131 5.35 5.28 10.65
CA ASN A 131 6.59 6.05 10.65
C ASN A 131 6.44 7.39 11.40
N LEU A 132 5.33 8.10 11.23
CA LEU A 132 5.03 9.33 11.96
C LEU A 132 4.87 9.06 13.46
N ASN A 133 4.17 7.99 13.83
CA ASN A 133 3.98 7.59 15.22
C ASN A 133 5.29 7.10 15.85
N HIS A 134 6.13 6.36 15.14
CA HIS A 134 7.45 5.93 15.59
C HIS A 134 8.40 7.12 15.83
N SER A 135 8.38 8.12 14.95
CA SER A 135 9.26 9.29 15.10
C SER A 135 8.85 10.22 16.25
N ALA A 136 7.54 10.37 16.51
CA ALA A 136 7.07 11.30 17.55
C ALA A 136 7.21 10.75 18.98
N GLY A 137 6.91 9.50 19.22
CA GLY A 137 6.85 8.96 20.58
C GLY A 137 8.08 8.20 20.99
N SER A 138 8.78 7.56 20.08
CA SER A 138 10.13 7.09 20.33
C SER A 138 11.07 8.29 20.53
N ALA A 139 10.78 9.46 19.93
CA ALA A 139 11.53 10.68 20.10
C ALA A 139 11.47 11.19 21.53
N ILE A 140 10.28 11.32 22.18
CA ILE A 140 10.18 11.87 23.56
C ILE A 140 10.80 10.92 24.58
N LEU A 141 10.58 9.62 24.50
CA LEU A 141 11.17 8.64 25.43
C LEU A 141 12.71 8.56 25.25
N SER A 142 13.19 8.60 24.01
CA SER A 142 14.62 8.64 23.70
C SER A 142 15.27 9.95 24.16
N GLN A 143 14.55 11.07 24.03
CA GLN A 143 14.98 12.37 24.53
C GLN A 143 15.10 12.37 26.04
N ILE A 144 14.11 11.81 26.76
CA ILE A 144 14.18 11.66 28.22
C ILE A 144 15.37 10.82 28.63
N ARG A 145 15.63 9.67 27.99
CA ARG A 145 16.80 8.84 28.30
C ARG A 145 18.11 9.59 28.11
N ARG A 146 18.24 10.36 27.04
CA ARG A 146 19.44 11.15 26.73
C ARG A 146 19.65 12.30 27.71
N LEU A 147 18.59 13.01 28.11
CA LEU A 147 18.67 14.18 29.00
C LEU A 147 18.70 13.80 30.46
N ARG A 148 18.34 12.58 30.85
CA ARG A 148 18.27 12.13 32.25
C ARG A 148 19.51 12.49 33.11
N PRO A 149 20.76 12.29 32.63
CA PRO A 149 21.94 12.64 33.45
C PRO A 149 22.08 14.14 33.74
N GLN A 150 21.41 14.98 32.95
CA GLN A 150 21.50 16.45 33.07
C GLN A 150 20.32 17.04 33.86
N LEU A 151 19.32 16.23 34.19
CA LEU A 151 18.14 16.63 34.96
C LEU A 151 18.50 16.72 36.46
N SER A 152 17.80 17.60 37.20
CA SER A 152 17.92 17.65 38.67
C SER A 152 17.41 16.31 39.27
N PRO A 153 17.88 15.95 40.51
CA PRO A 153 17.46 14.70 41.16
C PRO A 153 15.95 14.51 41.26
N ALA A 154 15.19 15.59 41.42
CA ALA A 154 13.73 15.57 41.49
C ALA A 154 13.13 15.31 40.08
N GLU A 155 13.69 15.90 39.03
CA GLU A 155 13.24 15.66 37.65
C GLU A 155 13.65 14.27 37.15
N GLN A 156 14.74 13.70 37.64
CA GLN A 156 15.14 12.32 37.33
C GLN A 156 14.11 11.31 37.85
N ARG A 157 13.52 11.54 39.03
CA ARG A 157 12.43 10.68 39.54
C ARG A 157 11.19 10.74 38.63
N VAL A 158 10.85 11.91 38.09
CA VAL A 158 9.76 12.04 37.12
C VAL A 158 10.14 11.29 35.82
N ALA A 159 11.36 11.43 35.35
CA ALA A 159 11.86 10.71 34.17
C ALA A 159 11.76 9.18 34.35
N GLU A 160 12.15 8.68 35.52
CA GLU A 160 12.05 7.23 35.84
C GLU A 160 10.61 6.75 35.85
N LEU A 161 9.68 7.49 36.45
CA LEU A 161 8.26 7.16 36.41
C LEU A 161 7.73 7.11 34.98
N VAL A 162 8.05 8.10 34.14
CA VAL A 162 7.65 8.14 32.74
C VAL A 162 8.21 6.97 31.97
N LEU A 163 9.48 6.61 32.16
CA LEU A 163 10.12 5.52 31.44
C LEU A 163 9.63 4.13 31.87
N SER A 164 9.25 3.97 33.15
CA SER A 164 8.75 2.69 33.69
C SER A 164 7.25 2.50 33.45
N GLN A 165 6.44 3.58 33.54
CA GLN A 165 4.98 3.52 33.47
C GLN A 165 4.39 4.60 32.54
N PRO A 166 4.75 4.63 31.24
CA PRO A 166 4.38 5.73 30.36
C PRO A 166 2.85 5.83 30.14
N ARG A 167 2.13 4.70 30.17
CA ARG A 167 0.65 4.69 30.01
C ARG A 167 -0.07 5.26 31.23
N SER A 168 0.40 4.98 32.43
CA SER A 168 -0.15 5.55 33.66
C SER A 168 0.01 7.07 33.65
N VAL A 169 1.23 7.57 33.39
CA VAL A 169 1.52 9.00 33.30
C VAL A 169 0.67 9.72 32.25
N LEU A 170 0.29 9.03 31.17
CA LEU A 170 -0.58 9.60 30.15
C LEU A 170 -1.98 9.91 30.69
N ASN A 171 -2.54 9.01 31.50
CA ASN A 171 -3.92 9.09 31.99
C ASN A 171 -4.04 9.85 33.30
N ASP A 172 -3.00 9.80 34.14
CA ASP A 172 -3.04 10.33 35.50
C ASP A 172 -3.05 11.87 35.54
N PRO A 173 -3.80 12.51 36.42
CA PRO A 173 -3.72 13.94 36.65
C PRO A 173 -2.38 14.32 37.31
N ILE A 174 -1.99 15.61 37.19
CA ILE A 174 -0.68 16.10 37.64
C ILE A 174 -0.34 15.76 39.10
N HIS A 175 -1.35 15.78 39.98
CA HIS A 175 -1.16 15.52 41.43
C HIS A 175 -0.79 14.05 41.70
N ASP A 176 -1.30 13.11 40.88
CA ASP A 176 -0.98 11.69 41.02
C ASP A 176 0.40 11.40 40.46
N ILE A 177 0.76 12.01 39.31
CA ILE A 177 2.11 11.95 38.75
C ILE A 177 3.14 12.48 39.76
N ALA A 178 2.83 13.63 40.39
CA ALA A 178 3.71 14.25 41.37
C ALA A 178 3.87 13.36 42.64
N ARG A 179 2.77 12.75 43.09
CA ARG A 179 2.77 11.81 44.22
C ARG A 179 3.58 10.55 43.90
N ALA A 180 3.33 9.95 42.76
CA ALA A 180 4.03 8.73 42.30
C ALA A 180 5.53 8.94 42.15
N ALA A 181 5.95 10.10 41.65
CA ALA A 181 7.35 10.48 41.53
C ALA A 181 7.96 11.05 42.82
N GLN A 182 7.18 11.20 43.88
CA GLN A 182 7.58 11.83 45.16
C GLN A 182 8.19 13.23 44.96
N VAL A 183 7.51 14.06 44.18
CA VAL A 183 7.91 15.44 43.88
C VAL A 183 6.72 16.40 43.97
N SER A 184 6.98 17.71 43.92
CA SER A 184 5.93 18.71 43.82
C SER A 184 5.37 18.83 42.40
N GLN A 185 4.11 19.28 42.26
CA GLN A 185 3.53 19.53 40.90
C GLN A 185 4.34 20.51 40.05
N PRO A 186 4.88 21.62 40.61
CA PRO A 186 5.78 22.49 39.87
C PRO A 186 7.01 21.76 39.30
N THR A 187 7.52 20.73 39.99
CA THR A 187 8.63 19.91 39.50
C THR A 187 8.25 19.11 38.25
N VAL A 188 7.02 18.57 38.21
CA VAL A 188 6.50 17.90 37.02
C VAL A 188 6.42 18.85 35.82
N ILE A 189 5.95 20.07 36.02
CA ILE A 189 5.89 21.10 34.96
C ILE A 189 7.30 21.48 34.49
N ARG A 190 8.24 21.65 35.43
CA ARG A 190 9.64 21.95 35.10
C ARG A 190 10.27 20.82 34.30
N PHE A 191 10.09 19.57 34.69
CA PHE A 191 10.51 18.40 33.93
C PHE A 191 9.98 18.42 32.48
N CYS A 192 8.68 18.70 32.29
CA CYS A 192 8.11 18.81 30.92
C CYS A 192 8.86 19.87 30.10
N ARG A 193 9.23 21.00 30.69
CA ARG A 193 9.98 22.06 30.00
C ARG A 193 11.43 21.65 29.74
N SER A 194 12.08 20.99 30.70
CA SER A 194 13.46 20.49 30.55
C SER A 194 13.59 19.45 29.41
N VAL A 195 12.53 18.69 29.13
CA VAL A 195 12.48 17.77 27.99
C VAL A 195 11.88 18.42 26.73
N GLY A 196 11.84 19.76 26.64
CA GLY A 196 11.46 20.50 25.44
C GLY A 196 9.97 20.57 25.14
N CYS A 197 9.11 20.33 26.14
CA CYS A 197 7.68 20.49 26.01
C CYS A 197 7.19 21.84 26.61
N LYS A 198 6.13 22.41 26.03
CA LYS A 198 5.55 23.67 26.51
C LYS A 198 4.91 23.53 27.92
N GLY A 199 4.51 22.33 28.31
CA GLY A 199 3.89 21.99 29.58
C GLY A 199 3.38 20.56 29.58
N LEU A 200 2.59 20.19 30.62
CA LEU A 200 2.11 18.81 30.80
C LEU A 200 1.21 18.33 29.65
N SER A 201 0.33 19.18 29.13
CA SER A 201 -0.56 18.81 28.02
C SER A 201 0.21 18.51 26.72
N ASP A 202 1.19 19.35 26.38
CA ASP A 202 2.08 19.11 25.24
C ASP A 202 2.93 17.85 25.43
N PHE A 203 3.43 17.64 26.65
CA PHE A 203 4.15 16.44 27.01
C PHE A 203 3.31 15.17 26.85
N LYS A 204 2.08 15.16 27.38
CA LYS A 204 1.16 14.04 27.26
C LYS A 204 0.78 13.76 25.81
N LEU A 205 0.57 14.80 24.99
CA LEU A 205 0.28 14.64 23.56
C LEU A 205 1.43 13.94 22.83
N ARG A 206 2.68 14.37 23.09
CA ARG A 206 3.87 13.74 22.51
C ARG A 206 4.11 12.33 23.04
N LEU A 207 3.80 12.08 24.30
CA LEU A 207 3.88 10.75 24.90
C LEU A 207 2.82 9.82 24.31
N ALA A 208 1.58 10.30 24.14
CA ALA A 208 0.48 9.55 23.52
C ALA A 208 0.79 9.12 22.10
N SER A 209 1.30 10.04 21.26
CA SER A 209 1.69 9.71 19.89
C SER A 209 2.76 8.62 19.83
N GLY A 210 3.50 8.38 20.89
CA GLY A 210 4.48 7.31 20.96
C GLY A 210 4.01 6.00 21.54
N LEU A 211 2.91 6.03 22.27
CA LEU A 211 2.33 4.85 22.90
C LEU A 211 1.20 4.22 22.08
N SER A 212 0.60 4.96 21.15
CA SER A 212 -0.46 4.49 20.24
C SER A 212 0.00 3.42 19.22
N VAL A 213 1.26 3.02 19.26
CA VAL A 213 1.86 1.98 18.40
C VAL A 213 1.45 0.54 18.75
N SER A 214 0.60 0.31 19.72
CA SER A 214 0.28 -1.07 20.16
C SER A 214 -1.20 -1.47 20.08
N VAL A 215 -1.98 -0.85 19.22
CA VAL A 215 -3.22 -1.50 18.78
C VAL A 215 -2.94 -2.02 17.38
N PRO A 216 -2.80 -3.33 17.16
CA PRO A 216 -2.93 -3.86 15.83
C PRO A 216 -4.35 -3.47 15.42
N ILE A 217 -4.49 -2.56 14.47
CA ILE A 217 -5.72 -2.44 13.70
C ILE A 217 -5.73 -3.75 12.89
N THR A 218 -6.29 -4.77 13.51
CA THR A 218 -6.60 -6.01 12.82
C THR A 218 -7.68 -5.64 11.82
N HIS A 219 -7.33 -5.60 10.55
CA HIS A 219 -8.25 -5.60 9.41
C HIS A 219 -9.08 -6.91 9.37
N SER A 220 -9.27 -7.56 10.49
CA SER A 220 -10.05 -8.80 10.65
C SER A 220 -11.56 -8.63 10.48
N GLN A 221 -12.02 -7.43 10.14
CA GLN A 221 -13.43 -7.16 9.86
C GLN A 221 -13.73 -6.87 8.38
N VAL A 222 -12.72 -6.84 7.52
CA VAL A 222 -12.92 -6.69 6.08
C VAL A 222 -13.01 -8.08 5.47
N THR A 223 -14.22 -8.49 5.08
CA THR A 223 -14.49 -9.76 4.43
C THR A 223 -14.60 -9.58 2.92
N HIS A 224 -14.44 -10.65 2.17
CA HIS A 224 -14.54 -10.68 0.71
C HIS A 224 -15.95 -10.28 0.18
N GLU A 225 -16.93 -10.19 1.08
CA GLU A 225 -18.34 -9.86 0.78
C GLU A 225 -18.68 -8.39 1.05
N ASP A 226 -17.74 -7.60 1.59
CA ASP A 226 -18.01 -6.21 1.91
C ASP A 226 -18.13 -5.34 0.64
N SER A 227 -19.21 -4.61 0.54
CA SER A 227 -19.40 -3.61 -0.51
C SER A 227 -18.44 -2.42 -0.33
N VAL A 228 -18.14 -1.67 -1.40
CA VAL A 228 -17.25 -0.51 -1.38
C VAL A 228 -17.69 0.54 -0.36
N LEU A 229 -19.00 0.67 -0.11
CA LEU A 229 -19.58 1.58 0.89
C LEU A 229 -19.34 1.07 2.32
N GLU A 230 -19.43 -0.23 2.55
CA GLU A 230 -19.16 -0.87 3.84
C GLU A 230 -17.67 -0.84 4.19
N LEU A 231 -16.80 -1.05 3.20
CA LEU A 231 -15.36 -0.84 3.31
C LEU A 231 -15.04 0.60 3.73
N GLY A 232 -15.65 1.59 3.08
CA GLY A 232 -15.48 3.00 3.42
C GLY A 232 -15.93 3.31 4.85
N SER A 233 -17.09 2.79 5.29
CA SER A 233 -17.60 2.98 6.65
C SER A 233 -16.78 2.25 7.72
N LYS A 234 -16.27 1.06 7.42
CA LYS A 234 -15.40 0.28 8.33
C LYS A 234 -14.01 0.92 8.48
N VAL A 235 -13.48 1.54 7.42
CA VAL A 235 -12.21 2.26 7.45
C VAL A 235 -12.34 3.63 8.13
N LEU A 236 -13.44 4.35 7.88
CA LEU A 236 -13.70 5.69 8.45
C LEU A 236 -14.36 5.63 9.83
N GLY A 237 -15.11 4.58 10.16
CA GLY A 237 -15.79 4.44 11.45
C GLY A 237 -14.88 4.10 12.64
N ASN A 238 -13.62 3.75 12.41
CA ASN A 238 -12.62 3.51 13.46
C ASN A 238 -11.79 4.77 13.82
N THR A 239 -12.19 5.95 13.34
CA THR A 239 -11.54 7.24 13.64
C THR A 239 -12.34 8.13 14.58
N ALA A 240 -13.36 7.60 15.26
CA ALA A 240 -14.12 8.30 16.29
C ALA A 240 -13.73 7.85 17.70
#